data_d36cccc681d43ac1184eb04c066f30f4
#
_entry.id   d36cccc681d43ac1184eb04c066f30f4
#
_cell.length_a   1.000
_cell.length_b   1.000
_cell.length_c   1.000
_cell.angle_alpha   90.00
_cell.angle_beta   90.00
_cell.angle_gamma   90.00
#
_symmetry.space_group_name_H-M   'P 1'
#
loop_
_entity.id
_entity.type
_entity.pdbx_description
1 polymer ?
#
loop_
_entity_poly.entity_id
_entity_poly.type
_entity_poly.pdbx_seq_one_letter_code
_entity_poly.pdbx_strand_id
1 'polypeptide(L)'
;MYKFHLILLFVFTGCVSKTVNNTESPEPVEPTKPVESAEGVMPEMPIMPDVQIPEVSDIPQIPDKTKSQKGKDISIDQVVETACGQCQFRMTEYSGCDLAIRIDDKSYFVDGTNIHEHGDAHADDGFCEVIRRASVKGKIIDGRFKSESFTLIE
;
A
#
# COMPACT_ATOMS: atom_id res chain seq x y z
N MET A 1 15.11 -47.51 -34.44
CA MET A 1 15.03 -48.38 -33.27
C MET A 1 16.32 -48.22 -32.50
N TYR A 2 16.32 -47.52 -31.37
CA TYR A 2 17.23 -47.71 -30.24
C TYR A 2 16.71 -46.80 -29.09
N LYS A 3 16.08 -47.44 -28.12
CA LYS A 3 15.67 -46.86 -26.83
C LYS A 3 16.93 -46.78 -25.95
N PHE A 4 17.34 -45.58 -25.55
CA PHE A 4 18.25 -45.39 -24.43
C PHE A 4 17.46 -44.89 -23.23
N HIS A 5 17.20 -45.79 -22.28
CA HIS A 5 16.79 -45.52 -20.94
C HIS A 5 18.03 -45.09 -20.14
N LEU A 6 18.10 -43.83 -19.78
CA LEU A 6 19.08 -43.38 -18.78
C LEU A 6 18.35 -43.24 -17.45
N ILE A 7 18.51 -44.24 -16.58
CA ILE A 7 18.05 -44.21 -15.20
C ILE A 7 19.10 -43.45 -14.39
N LEU A 8 18.75 -42.23 -13.96
CA LEU A 8 19.57 -41.43 -13.06
C LEU A 8 19.11 -41.70 -11.61
N LEU A 9 19.92 -42.54 -10.90
CA LEU A 9 19.78 -42.78 -9.48
C LEU A 9 20.28 -41.54 -8.72
N PHE A 10 19.37 -40.77 -8.11
CA PHE A 10 19.72 -39.76 -7.12
C PHE A 10 19.78 -40.39 -5.73
N VAL A 11 21.01 -40.53 -5.23
CA VAL A 11 21.28 -40.90 -3.83
C VAL A 11 20.99 -39.69 -2.95
N PHE A 12 19.92 -39.76 -2.14
CA PHE A 12 19.65 -38.80 -1.09
C PHE A 12 20.60 -39.00 0.09
N THR A 13 21.58 -38.12 0.20
CA THR A 13 22.38 -38.02 1.44
C THR A 13 21.60 -37.12 2.40
N GLY A 14 21.15 -37.69 3.51
CA GLY A 14 20.42 -37.01 4.57
C GLY A 14 21.28 -35.95 5.24
N CYS A 15 20.77 -34.74 5.34
CA CYS A 15 21.30 -33.70 6.21
C CYS A 15 20.48 -33.67 7.49
N VAL A 16 21.15 -33.96 8.59
CA VAL A 16 20.65 -33.97 9.97
C VAL A 16 20.28 -32.53 10.35
N SER A 17 19.02 -32.30 10.63
CA SER A 17 18.52 -31.03 11.20
C SER A 17 18.94 -30.92 12.64
N LYS A 18 19.74 -29.92 12.96
CA LYS A 18 20.09 -29.52 14.31
C LYS A 18 18.97 -28.70 14.90
N THR A 19 18.18 -29.30 15.77
CA THR A 19 17.14 -28.63 16.57
C THR A 19 17.84 -27.74 17.59
N VAL A 20 17.69 -26.43 17.43
CA VAL A 20 18.05 -25.47 18.49
C VAL A 20 16.75 -25.10 19.19
N ASN A 21 16.50 -25.72 20.31
CA ASN A 21 15.49 -25.31 21.26
C ASN A 21 16.00 -24.07 22.00
N ASN A 22 15.53 -22.90 21.63
CA ASN A 22 15.64 -21.71 22.46
C ASN A 22 14.29 -21.48 23.11
N THR A 23 14.09 -22.14 24.26
CA THR A 23 13.02 -21.83 25.20
C THR A 23 13.55 -20.70 26.07
N GLU A 24 13.34 -19.47 25.67
CA GLU A 24 13.47 -18.31 26.53
C GLU A 24 12.07 -17.85 26.89
N SER A 25 11.71 -18.19 28.11
CA SER A 25 10.50 -17.74 28.79
C SER A 25 10.59 -16.23 29.03
N PRO A 26 9.61 -15.42 28.62
CA PRO A 26 9.60 -14.02 29.02
C PRO A 26 9.29 -13.92 30.51
N GLU A 27 10.20 -13.27 31.27
CA GLU A 27 9.99 -12.85 32.66
C GLU A 27 8.72 -12.00 32.79
N PRO A 28 7.95 -12.15 33.87
CA PRO A 28 6.79 -11.31 34.12
C PRO A 28 7.24 -9.88 34.41
N VAL A 29 6.82 -8.95 33.58
CA VAL A 29 7.01 -7.51 33.82
C VAL A 29 6.14 -7.11 35.00
N GLU A 30 6.78 -6.73 36.10
CA GLU A 30 6.17 -6.17 37.30
C GLU A 30 5.35 -4.91 36.93
N PRO A 31 4.13 -4.73 37.46
CA PRO A 31 3.35 -3.54 37.20
C PRO A 31 3.99 -2.33 37.89
N THR A 32 4.58 -1.44 37.11
CA THR A 32 5.06 -0.14 37.59
C THR A 32 3.88 0.69 38.10
N LYS A 33 4.05 1.20 39.32
CA LYS A 33 3.15 2.08 40.07
C LYS A 33 2.58 3.23 39.19
N PRO A 34 1.35 3.68 39.50
CA PRO A 34 0.78 4.89 38.88
C PRO A 34 1.66 6.09 39.20
N VAL A 35 2.10 6.79 38.18
CA VAL A 35 2.74 8.08 38.31
C VAL A 35 1.66 9.07 38.73
N GLU A 36 1.82 9.57 39.95
CA GLU A 36 1.07 10.64 40.57
C GLU A 36 0.97 11.86 39.64
N SER A 37 -0.26 12.28 39.34
CA SER A 37 -0.58 13.46 38.54
C SER A 37 0.06 14.69 39.15
N ALA A 38 1.13 15.19 38.57
CA ALA A 38 1.57 16.57 38.82
C ALA A 38 0.59 17.48 38.05
N GLU A 39 -0.24 18.19 38.82
CA GLU A 39 -0.97 19.35 38.32
C GLU A 39 0.05 20.42 37.87
N GLY A 40 0.41 20.32 36.58
CA GLY A 40 1.17 21.34 35.88
C GLY A 40 0.24 22.52 35.57
N VAL A 41 0.37 23.58 36.33
CA VAL A 41 -0.17 24.91 36.00
C VAL A 41 0.19 25.20 34.54
N MET A 42 -0.82 25.29 33.69
CA MET A 42 -0.66 25.76 32.31
C MET A 42 -0.14 27.20 32.33
N PRO A 43 1.00 27.50 31.71
CA PRO A 43 1.36 28.93 31.54
C PRO A 43 0.32 29.57 30.62
N GLU A 44 -0.24 30.65 31.09
CA GLU A 44 -1.15 31.55 30.37
C GLU A 44 -0.46 31.91 29.02
N MET A 45 -1.02 31.45 27.91
CA MET A 45 -0.54 31.85 26.60
C MET A 45 -0.79 33.34 26.40
N PRO A 46 0.22 34.11 25.97
CA PRO A 46 0.01 35.52 25.64
C PRO A 46 -1.03 35.63 24.52
N ILE A 47 -2.05 36.44 24.77
CA ILE A 47 -3.09 36.82 23.83
C ILE A 47 -2.37 37.45 22.64
N MET A 48 -2.35 36.72 21.50
CA MET A 48 -1.85 37.29 20.26
C MET A 48 -2.72 38.48 19.86
N PRO A 49 -2.13 39.60 19.45
CA PRO A 49 -2.90 40.72 18.93
C PRO A 49 -3.70 40.26 17.71
N ASP A 50 -4.92 40.73 17.63
CA ASP A 50 -5.90 40.54 16.56
C ASP A 50 -5.23 40.75 15.19
N VAL A 51 -4.83 39.64 14.55
CA VAL A 51 -4.35 39.68 13.15
C VAL A 51 -5.59 39.81 12.30
N GLN A 52 -5.84 41.02 11.83
CA GLN A 52 -6.84 41.28 10.81
C GLN A 52 -6.46 40.46 9.56
N ILE A 53 -7.21 39.39 9.36
CA ILE A 53 -7.11 38.57 8.15
C ILE A 53 -7.63 39.44 7.01
N PRO A 54 -6.81 39.78 6.00
CA PRO A 54 -7.31 40.51 4.84
C PRO A 54 -8.42 39.69 4.17
N GLU A 55 -9.52 40.36 3.80
CA GLU A 55 -10.64 39.74 3.11
C GLU A 55 -10.14 38.99 1.88
N VAL A 56 -10.51 37.71 1.83
CA VAL A 56 -10.13 36.74 0.78
C VAL A 56 -11.00 36.99 -0.47
N SER A 57 -10.91 38.17 -1.05
CA SER A 57 -11.64 38.50 -2.30
C SER A 57 -10.79 38.41 -3.57
N ASP A 58 -9.45 38.19 -3.46
CA ASP A 58 -8.58 38.16 -4.63
C ASP A 58 -7.75 36.86 -4.72
N ILE A 59 -8.32 35.72 -4.32
CA ILE A 59 -7.70 34.43 -4.70
C ILE A 59 -8.10 34.18 -6.16
N PRO A 60 -7.13 34.11 -7.10
CA PRO A 60 -7.42 33.65 -8.44
C PRO A 60 -8.13 32.31 -8.36
N GLN A 61 -9.33 32.21 -8.86
CA GLN A 61 -10.09 30.98 -8.97
C GLN A 61 -9.22 29.99 -9.74
N ILE A 62 -8.58 29.04 -9.03
CA ILE A 62 -7.94 27.90 -9.66
C ILE A 62 -9.08 27.18 -10.38
N PRO A 63 -9.01 27.00 -11.71
CA PRO A 63 -10.09 26.32 -12.42
C PRO A 63 -10.24 24.92 -11.80
N ASP A 64 -11.37 24.71 -11.17
CA ASP A 64 -11.80 23.42 -10.64
C ASP A 64 -11.88 22.44 -11.83
N LYS A 65 -10.79 21.68 -12.04
CA LYS A 65 -10.75 20.60 -13.01
C LYS A 65 -11.46 19.35 -12.51
N THR A 66 -12.22 19.46 -11.42
CA THR A 66 -13.12 18.41 -10.95
C THR A 66 -14.41 18.41 -11.76
N LYS A 67 -14.34 18.45 -13.08
CA LYS A 67 -15.42 17.91 -13.89
C LYS A 67 -15.31 16.39 -13.79
N SER A 68 -16.02 15.85 -12.82
CA SER A 68 -16.46 14.46 -12.82
C SER A 68 -16.97 14.13 -14.23
N GLN A 69 -16.12 13.51 -15.03
CA GLN A 69 -16.54 12.95 -16.32
C GLN A 69 -17.32 11.68 -16.02
N LYS A 70 -18.59 11.86 -15.66
CA LYS A 70 -19.58 10.80 -15.59
C LYS A 70 -19.70 10.21 -17.01
N GLY A 71 -19.22 8.98 -17.20
CA GLY A 71 -19.68 8.11 -18.27
C GLY A 71 -18.82 7.99 -19.52
N LYS A 72 -17.47 7.96 -19.40
CA LYS A 72 -16.65 7.39 -20.48
C LYS A 72 -15.83 6.25 -19.92
N ASP A 73 -16.25 5.03 -20.19
CA ASP A 73 -15.44 3.83 -19.91
C ASP A 73 -14.15 3.94 -20.72
N ILE A 74 -13.02 4.05 -20.01
CA ILE A 74 -11.70 4.09 -20.63
C ILE A 74 -11.11 2.69 -20.55
N SER A 75 -10.93 2.07 -21.71
CA SER A 75 -10.27 0.74 -21.80
C SER A 75 -8.77 0.91 -21.65
N ILE A 76 -8.17 0.10 -20.80
CA ILE A 76 -6.74 0.07 -20.49
C ILE A 76 -6.20 -1.32 -20.84
N ASP A 77 -5.07 -1.36 -21.56
CA ASP A 77 -4.30 -2.58 -21.86
C ASP A 77 -2.85 -2.15 -21.99
N GLN A 78 -2.14 -2.09 -20.85
CA GLN A 78 -0.76 -1.60 -20.82
C GLN A 78 -0.03 -2.00 -19.53
N VAL A 79 1.27 -1.72 -19.49
CA VAL A 79 2.09 -1.81 -18.28
C VAL A 79 1.96 -0.52 -17.50
N VAL A 80 1.66 -0.66 -16.20
CA VAL A 80 1.45 0.46 -15.28
C VAL A 80 2.27 0.29 -14.00
N GLU A 81 2.42 1.37 -13.24
CA GLU A 81 2.88 1.32 -11.86
C GLU A 81 1.75 0.86 -10.95
N THR A 82 2.10 0.02 -9.97
CA THR A 82 1.15 -0.53 -9.01
C THR A 82 1.76 -0.57 -7.61
N ALA A 83 0.96 -0.27 -6.61
CA ALA A 83 1.36 -0.27 -5.21
C ALA A 83 0.14 -0.21 -4.28
N CYS A 84 0.37 -0.14 -2.96
CA CYS A 84 -0.67 0.23 -2.01
C CYS A 84 -1.08 1.70 -2.24
N GLY A 85 -2.36 1.91 -2.47
CA GLY A 85 -2.91 3.24 -2.75
C GLY A 85 -2.63 4.22 -1.61
N GLN A 86 -2.83 3.81 -0.38
CA GLN A 86 -2.65 4.65 0.80
C GLN A 86 -1.17 4.87 1.13
N CYS A 87 -0.33 3.81 1.09
CA CYS A 87 1.06 3.88 1.51
C CYS A 87 1.95 4.60 0.48
N GLN A 88 1.86 4.24 -0.78
CA GLN A 88 2.76 4.70 -1.84
C GLN A 88 2.18 5.84 -2.68
N PHE A 89 0.88 5.77 -3.01
CA PHE A 89 0.23 6.79 -3.84
C PHE A 89 -0.50 7.87 -3.02
N ARG A 90 -0.49 7.75 -1.68
CA ARG A 90 -1.08 8.72 -0.74
C ARG A 90 -2.57 9.02 -1.02
N MET A 91 -3.29 8.01 -1.47
CA MET A 91 -4.73 8.10 -1.68
C MET A 91 -5.45 8.07 -0.33
N THR A 92 -6.45 8.92 -0.15
CA THR A 92 -7.12 9.14 1.15
C THR A 92 -8.61 8.82 1.12
N GLU A 93 -9.14 8.36 -0.01
CA GLU A 93 -10.57 8.07 -0.17
C GLU A 93 -11.03 6.88 0.68
N TYR A 94 -10.11 5.96 1.00
CA TYR A 94 -10.38 4.79 1.84
C TYR A 94 -9.29 4.61 2.87
N SER A 95 -9.61 3.92 3.97
CA SER A 95 -8.65 3.51 4.99
C SER A 95 -8.28 2.05 4.81
N GLY A 96 -7.00 1.71 4.98
CA GLY A 96 -6.50 0.33 4.86
C GLY A 96 -5.32 0.22 3.91
N CYS A 97 -5.15 -0.97 3.33
CA CYS A 97 -4.14 -1.26 2.31
C CYS A 97 -4.85 -1.82 1.08
N ASP A 98 -5.21 -0.95 0.15
CA ASP A 98 -5.88 -1.32 -1.09
C ASP A 98 -4.92 -1.25 -2.27
N LEU A 99 -5.03 -2.21 -3.18
CA LEU A 99 -4.26 -2.20 -4.42
C LEU A 99 -4.68 -1.02 -5.29
N ALA A 100 -3.69 -0.32 -5.81
CA ALA A 100 -3.91 0.77 -6.75
C ALA A 100 -2.93 0.71 -7.92
N ILE A 101 -3.32 1.32 -9.03
CA ILE A 101 -2.47 1.53 -10.20
C ILE A 101 -2.33 3.02 -10.48
N ARG A 102 -1.24 3.41 -11.16
CA ARG A 102 -1.02 4.78 -11.62
C ARG A 102 -0.84 4.83 -13.13
N ILE A 103 -1.63 5.68 -13.77
CA ILE A 103 -1.63 5.92 -15.22
C ILE A 103 -1.56 7.43 -15.43
N ASP A 104 -0.56 7.93 -16.16
CA ASP A 104 -0.42 9.35 -16.48
C ASP A 104 -0.58 10.26 -15.25
N ASP A 105 0.17 9.95 -14.16
CA ASP A 105 0.14 10.66 -12.88
C ASP A 105 -1.18 10.60 -12.10
N LYS A 106 -2.17 9.88 -12.58
CA LYS A 106 -3.44 9.66 -11.88
C LYS A 106 -3.53 8.25 -11.32
N SER A 107 -3.85 8.16 -10.03
CA SER A 107 -3.99 6.88 -9.34
C SER A 107 -5.45 6.44 -9.29
N TYR A 108 -5.66 5.12 -9.35
CA TYR A 108 -6.97 4.48 -9.33
C TYR A 108 -6.91 3.24 -8.45
N PHE A 109 -7.86 3.09 -7.55
CA PHE A 109 -8.03 1.83 -6.84
C PHE A 109 -8.47 0.73 -7.79
N VAL A 110 -7.98 -0.49 -7.54
CA VAL A 110 -8.25 -1.67 -8.37
C VAL A 110 -9.40 -2.47 -7.80
N ASP A 111 -10.34 -2.84 -8.64
CA ASP A 111 -11.37 -3.83 -8.35
C ASP A 111 -11.16 -5.07 -9.22
N GLY A 112 -11.51 -6.24 -8.72
CA GLY A 112 -11.37 -7.53 -9.41
C GLY A 112 -10.16 -8.34 -8.98
N THR A 113 -9.23 -7.74 -8.25
CA THR A 113 -8.14 -8.39 -7.52
C THR A 113 -7.77 -7.54 -6.32
N ASN A 114 -7.10 -8.10 -5.32
CA ASN A 114 -6.70 -7.39 -4.12
C ASN A 114 -5.22 -7.56 -3.82
N ILE A 115 -4.71 -6.71 -2.92
CA ILE A 115 -3.29 -6.61 -2.60
C ILE A 115 -2.71 -7.92 -2.04
N HIS A 116 -3.51 -8.71 -1.32
CA HIS A 116 -3.07 -9.95 -0.67
C HIS A 116 -3.05 -11.17 -1.60
N GLU A 117 -3.64 -11.06 -2.79
CA GLU A 117 -3.58 -12.11 -3.80
C GLU A 117 -2.22 -12.18 -4.51
N HIS A 118 -1.38 -11.17 -4.30
CA HIS A 118 -0.10 -11.00 -4.99
C HIS A 118 1.12 -11.10 -4.05
N GLY A 119 0.95 -11.69 -2.87
CA GLY A 119 2.00 -11.89 -1.86
C GLY A 119 1.80 -11.06 -0.60
N ASP A 120 2.83 -11.01 0.26
CA ASP A 120 2.80 -10.20 1.47
C ASP A 120 3.01 -8.73 1.11
N ALA A 121 2.00 -7.91 1.37
CA ALA A 121 2.04 -6.49 1.06
C ALA A 121 3.11 -5.70 1.86
N HIS A 122 3.57 -6.24 2.99
CA HIS A 122 4.55 -5.61 3.88
C HIS A 122 5.94 -6.28 3.81
N ALA A 123 6.16 -7.26 2.92
CA ALA A 123 7.50 -7.75 2.62
C ALA A 123 8.37 -6.64 2.00
N ASP A 124 9.70 -6.82 2.00
CA ASP A 124 10.64 -5.81 1.47
C ASP A 124 10.34 -5.39 0.02
N ASP A 125 9.74 -6.29 -0.76
CA ASP A 125 9.28 -6.07 -2.13
C ASP A 125 7.74 -5.91 -2.22
N GLY A 126 7.05 -5.81 -1.08
CA GLY A 126 5.60 -5.71 -0.99
C GLY A 126 5.06 -4.35 -1.44
N PHE A 127 3.79 -4.32 -1.78
CA PHE A 127 3.12 -3.11 -2.31
C PHE A 127 3.05 -1.94 -1.33
N CYS A 128 3.19 -2.18 -0.03
CA CYS A 128 3.25 -1.12 0.97
C CYS A 128 4.64 -0.47 1.06
N GLU A 129 5.69 -1.19 0.64
CA GLU A 129 7.09 -0.77 0.73
C GLU A 129 7.62 -0.21 -0.59
N VAL A 130 7.22 -0.78 -1.72
CA VAL A 130 7.74 -0.40 -3.03
C VAL A 130 6.65 -0.24 -4.09
N ILE A 131 6.92 0.60 -5.09
CA ILE A 131 6.12 0.69 -6.30
C ILE A 131 6.63 -0.37 -7.27
N ARG A 132 5.73 -1.25 -7.72
CA ARG A 132 6.01 -2.33 -8.67
C ARG A 132 5.42 -2.00 -10.04
N ARG A 133 5.62 -2.88 -11.01
CA ARG A 133 5.02 -2.78 -12.34
C ARG A 133 4.13 -3.98 -12.60
N ALA A 134 3.01 -3.73 -13.26
CA ALA A 134 2.10 -4.78 -13.68
C ALA A 134 1.62 -4.56 -15.11
N SER A 135 1.43 -5.64 -15.85
CA SER A 135 0.64 -5.64 -17.07
C SER A 135 -0.82 -5.78 -16.68
N VAL A 136 -1.63 -4.81 -17.06
CA VAL A 136 -3.04 -4.77 -16.69
C VAL A 136 -3.93 -4.62 -17.89
N LYS A 137 -5.10 -5.27 -17.83
CA LYS A 137 -6.19 -5.11 -18.78
C LYS A 137 -7.50 -4.89 -18.02
N GLY A 138 -8.29 -3.92 -18.46
CA GLY A 138 -9.55 -3.59 -17.79
C GLY A 138 -10.10 -2.26 -18.25
N LYS A 139 -10.92 -1.66 -17.39
CA LYS A 139 -11.60 -0.38 -17.67
C LYS A 139 -11.60 0.52 -16.44
N ILE A 140 -11.52 1.83 -16.68
CA ILE A 140 -11.78 2.81 -15.64
C ILE A 140 -13.27 3.15 -15.68
N ILE A 141 -13.96 2.86 -14.59
CA ILE A 141 -15.39 3.08 -14.41
C ILE A 141 -15.58 3.79 -13.06
N ASP A 142 -16.26 4.91 -13.05
CA ASP A 142 -16.56 5.70 -11.84
C ASP A 142 -15.30 5.99 -10.98
N GLY A 143 -14.18 6.28 -11.64
CA GLY A 143 -12.94 6.61 -10.95
C GLY A 143 -12.17 5.42 -10.36
N ARG A 144 -12.57 4.19 -10.63
CA ARG A 144 -11.89 2.94 -10.20
C ARG A 144 -11.49 2.10 -11.41
N PHE A 145 -10.38 1.40 -11.30
CA PHE A 145 -9.95 0.46 -12.33
C PHE A 145 -10.58 -0.92 -12.09
N LYS A 146 -11.45 -1.33 -12.99
CA LYS A 146 -12.05 -2.68 -13.03
C LYS A 146 -11.14 -3.60 -13.80
N SER A 147 -10.40 -4.45 -13.08
CA SER A 147 -9.41 -5.36 -13.66
C SER A 147 -10.08 -6.57 -14.30
N GLU A 148 -9.73 -6.85 -15.57
CA GLU A 148 -10.01 -8.10 -16.25
C GLU A 148 -8.81 -9.05 -16.15
N SER A 149 -7.59 -8.50 -16.15
CA SER A 149 -6.36 -9.23 -15.85
C SER A 149 -5.34 -8.31 -15.19
N PHE A 150 -4.53 -8.89 -14.29
CA PHE A 150 -3.47 -8.22 -13.55
C PHE A 150 -2.30 -9.19 -13.37
N THR A 151 -1.14 -8.85 -13.89
CA THR A 151 0.06 -9.69 -13.82
C THR A 151 1.26 -8.84 -13.47
N LEU A 152 1.91 -9.14 -12.34
CA LEU A 152 3.16 -8.48 -11.96
C LEU A 152 4.26 -8.77 -12.98
N ILE A 153 5.09 -7.76 -13.22
CA ILE A 153 6.29 -7.85 -14.04
C ILE A 153 7.48 -7.74 -13.10
N GLU A 154 8.34 -8.76 -13.11
CA GLU A 154 9.60 -8.77 -12.38
C GLU A 154 10.68 -7.96 -13.14
#